data_8eab03eb0dae7e75e740185d1f4621e0
#
_entry.id   8eab03eb0dae7e75e740185d1f4621e0
#
_cell.length_a   1.000
_cell.length_b   1.000
_cell.length_c   1.000
_cell.angle_alpha   90.00
_cell.angle_beta   90.00
_cell.angle_gamma   90.00
#
_symmetry.space_group_name_H-M   'P 1'
#
loop_
_entity.id
_entity.type
_entity.pdbx_description
1 polymer ?
#
loop_
_entity_poly.entity_id
_entity_poly.type
_entity_poly.pdbx_seq_one_letter_code
_entity_poly.pdbx_strand_id
1 'polypeptide(L)'
;ARMHPDEFALTLEELKNTITDDNCLYIEGLPFLYKDLKIALDESIEFLQNQENLPGLIYNRTISQACDYLLDELIIHDGIDDANEKKYSIESRLNKFGEPLGEIHELIDYGMFSPEFIVINFILCDADPKKYERNVLFNPKIKHIGIASSLLPSEKICTVINFCEEFYDKYETIPLEIQMKYKRQSPKYNSKTIKSY
;
A
#
# COMPACT_ATOMS: atom_id res chain seq x y z
N ALA A 1 -12.45 -0.05 -6.36
CA ALA A 1 -11.93 -1.41 -6.51
C ALA A 1 -12.37 -2.32 -5.35
N ARG A 2 -11.95 -2.14 -4.08
CA ARG A 2 -12.25 -3.08 -2.97
C ARG A 2 -13.74 -3.32 -2.72
N MET A 3 -14.57 -2.27 -2.74
CA MET A 3 -15.99 -2.37 -2.42
C MET A 3 -16.82 -2.93 -3.59
N HIS A 4 -16.38 -2.69 -4.80
CA HIS A 4 -17.02 -3.08 -6.05
C HIS A 4 -15.95 -3.56 -7.04
N PRO A 5 -15.36 -4.74 -6.82
CA PRO A 5 -14.30 -5.24 -7.70
C PRO A 5 -14.81 -5.58 -9.10
N ASP A 6 -16.03 -6.08 -9.21
CA ASP A 6 -16.71 -6.36 -10.47
C ASP A 6 -16.92 -5.11 -11.32
N GLU A 7 -17.35 -4.00 -10.72
CA GLU A 7 -17.46 -2.71 -11.43
C GLU A 7 -16.07 -2.21 -11.87
N PHE A 8 -15.05 -2.40 -11.04
CA PHE A 8 -13.69 -1.99 -11.40
C PHE A 8 -13.10 -2.87 -12.51
N ALA A 9 -13.52 -4.13 -12.63
CA ALA A 9 -13.18 -4.99 -13.75
C ALA A 9 -13.64 -4.39 -15.09
N LEU A 10 -14.83 -3.77 -15.15
CA LEU A 10 -15.32 -3.10 -16.35
C LEU A 10 -14.40 -1.93 -16.76
N THR A 11 -13.86 -1.19 -15.80
CA THR A 11 -12.88 -0.13 -16.08
C THR A 11 -11.63 -0.70 -16.76
N LEU A 12 -11.14 -1.86 -16.33
CA LEU A 12 -10.01 -2.52 -16.98
C LEU A 12 -10.37 -3.10 -18.36
N GLU A 13 -11.59 -3.58 -18.57
CA GLU A 13 -12.08 -4.02 -19.88
C GLU A 13 -12.14 -2.84 -20.87
N GLU A 14 -12.65 -1.68 -20.43
CA GLU A 14 -12.65 -0.46 -21.23
C GLU A 14 -11.24 -0.03 -21.57
N LEU A 15 -10.34 -0.02 -20.59
CA LEU A 15 -8.93 0.31 -20.77
C LEU A 15 -8.28 -0.62 -21.80
N LYS A 16 -8.50 -1.93 -21.70
CA LYS A 16 -7.98 -2.95 -22.63
C LYS A 16 -8.39 -2.66 -24.09
N ASN A 17 -9.62 -2.16 -24.31
CA ASN A 17 -10.12 -1.82 -25.64
C ASN A 17 -9.45 -0.58 -26.25
N THR A 18 -8.79 0.25 -25.44
CA THR A 18 -8.06 1.45 -25.92
C THR A 18 -6.60 1.20 -26.27
N ILE A 19 -6.06 0.03 -25.91
CA ILE A 19 -4.66 -0.31 -26.12
C ILE A 19 -4.41 -0.64 -27.58
N THR A 20 -3.55 0.15 -28.20
CA THR A 20 -3.11 -0.04 -29.59
C THR A 20 -1.74 -0.72 -29.70
N ASP A 21 -0.96 -0.66 -28.64
CA ASP A 21 0.36 -1.28 -28.53
C ASP A 21 0.33 -2.31 -27.40
N ASP A 22 0.86 -3.50 -27.65
CA ASP A 22 0.73 -4.65 -26.76
C ASP A 22 1.35 -4.45 -25.37
N ASN A 23 2.31 -3.54 -25.24
CA ASN A 23 3.07 -3.34 -23.99
C ASN A 23 3.11 -1.89 -23.51
N CYS A 24 2.36 -1.00 -24.11
CA CYS A 24 2.37 0.42 -23.76
C CYS A 24 0.97 0.94 -23.45
N LEU A 25 0.83 1.53 -22.28
CA LEU A 25 -0.36 2.29 -21.88
C LEU A 25 -0.03 3.78 -21.92
N TYR A 26 -0.83 4.56 -22.64
CA TYR A 26 -0.69 6.01 -22.68
C TYR A 26 -1.63 6.64 -21.65
N ILE A 27 -1.05 7.34 -20.67
CA ILE A 27 -1.77 8.06 -19.62
C ILE A 27 -1.45 9.54 -19.79
N GLU A 28 -2.46 10.35 -20.11
CA GLU A 28 -2.30 11.78 -20.39
C GLU A 28 -1.18 12.11 -21.40
N GLY A 29 -0.98 11.21 -22.37
CA GLY A 29 0.02 11.35 -23.44
C GLY A 29 1.42 10.84 -23.05
N LEU A 30 1.63 10.37 -21.83
CA LEU A 30 2.90 9.77 -21.39
C LEU A 30 2.83 8.25 -21.53
N PRO A 31 3.88 7.62 -22.10
CA PRO A 31 3.93 6.17 -22.26
C PRO A 31 4.38 5.49 -20.95
N PHE A 32 3.63 4.51 -20.52
CA PHE A 32 3.99 3.59 -19.46
C PHE A 32 4.17 2.18 -20.04
N LEU A 33 5.38 1.66 -19.90
CA LEU A 33 5.76 0.37 -20.46
C LEU A 33 5.52 -0.75 -19.45
N TYR A 34 4.89 -1.82 -19.91
CA TYR A 34 4.67 -3.06 -19.18
C TYR A 34 5.39 -4.20 -19.88
N LYS A 35 5.60 -5.30 -19.16
CA LYS A 35 6.24 -6.49 -19.72
C LYS A 35 5.28 -7.23 -20.66
N ASP A 36 4.06 -7.48 -20.17
CA ASP A 36 2.99 -8.20 -20.88
C ASP A 36 1.62 -7.59 -20.50
N LEU A 37 1.35 -6.34 -20.94
CA LEU A 37 0.17 -5.57 -20.53
C LEU A 37 -1.16 -6.30 -20.77
N LYS A 38 -1.33 -6.94 -21.91
CA LYS A 38 -2.57 -7.67 -22.23
C LYS A 38 -2.80 -8.83 -21.27
N ILE A 39 -1.74 -9.60 -20.99
CA ILE A 39 -1.81 -10.72 -20.05
C ILE A 39 -2.12 -10.21 -18.65
N ALA A 40 -1.45 -9.14 -18.20
CA ALA A 40 -1.68 -8.54 -16.90
C ALA A 40 -3.11 -8.01 -16.74
N LEU A 41 -3.68 -7.43 -17.80
CA LEU A 41 -5.07 -6.99 -17.82
C LEU A 41 -6.04 -8.17 -17.74
N ASP A 42 -5.85 -9.23 -18.53
CA ASP A 42 -6.72 -10.40 -18.53
C ASP A 42 -6.73 -11.08 -17.15
N GLU A 43 -5.55 -11.32 -16.58
CA GLU A 43 -5.43 -11.86 -15.23
C GLU A 43 -6.08 -10.97 -14.16
N SER A 44 -5.97 -9.64 -14.32
CA SER A 44 -6.54 -8.68 -13.36
C SER A 44 -8.04 -8.61 -13.45
N ILE A 45 -8.60 -8.65 -14.66
CA ILE A 45 -10.04 -8.68 -14.90
C ILE A 45 -10.63 -9.97 -14.29
N GLU A 46 -10.04 -11.14 -14.61
CA GLU A 46 -10.45 -12.42 -14.04
C GLU A 46 -10.40 -12.42 -12.51
N PHE A 47 -9.31 -11.89 -11.94
CA PHE A 47 -9.16 -11.75 -10.49
C PHE A 47 -10.30 -10.91 -9.89
N LEU A 48 -10.56 -9.71 -10.44
CA LEU A 48 -11.57 -8.80 -9.93
C LEU A 48 -13.00 -9.35 -10.06
N GLN A 49 -13.32 -10.06 -11.14
CA GLN A 49 -14.61 -10.69 -11.34
C GLN A 49 -14.89 -11.82 -10.33
N ASN A 50 -13.84 -12.45 -9.78
CA ASN A 50 -13.94 -13.51 -8.77
C ASN A 50 -13.69 -13.02 -7.35
N GLN A 51 -13.33 -11.74 -7.18
CA GLN A 51 -13.01 -11.15 -5.86
C GLN A 51 -14.30 -10.78 -5.13
N GLU A 52 -14.42 -11.24 -3.87
CA GLU A 52 -15.50 -10.80 -2.99
C GLU A 52 -15.39 -9.31 -2.64
N ASN A 53 -16.54 -8.66 -2.45
CA ASN A 53 -16.60 -7.27 -1.99
C ASN A 53 -15.98 -7.15 -0.59
N LEU A 54 -15.06 -6.23 -0.44
CA LEU A 54 -14.41 -5.94 0.84
C LEU A 54 -14.81 -4.54 1.33
N PRO A 55 -14.83 -4.31 2.65
CA PRO A 55 -15.05 -2.96 3.19
C PRO A 55 -14.04 -1.95 2.65
N GLY A 56 -14.47 -0.71 2.48
CA GLY A 56 -13.57 0.41 2.18
C GLY A 56 -12.54 0.60 3.29
N LEU A 57 -11.38 1.10 2.92
CA LEU A 57 -10.33 1.42 3.89
C LEU A 57 -10.64 2.75 4.60
N ILE A 58 -10.31 2.81 5.89
CA ILE A 58 -10.46 4.00 6.72
C ILE A 58 -9.20 4.84 6.58
N TYR A 59 -9.35 6.04 6.01
CA TYR A 59 -8.24 6.99 5.94
C TYR A 59 -7.83 7.44 7.34
N ASN A 60 -6.51 7.38 7.60
CA ASN A 60 -5.93 7.85 8.85
C ASN A 60 -4.80 8.86 8.56
N ARG A 61 -5.00 10.09 9.04
CA ARG A 61 -4.05 11.19 8.84
C ARG A 61 -2.69 10.90 9.50
N THR A 62 -2.69 10.21 10.61
CA THR A 62 -1.46 9.92 11.37
C THR A 62 -0.61 8.88 10.63
N ILE A 63 -1.24 7.90 9.96
CA ILE A 63 -0.54 6.98 9.06
C ILE A 63 0.05 7.76 7.88
N SER A 64 -0.67 8.77 7.33
CA SER A 64 -0.14 9.62 6.26
C SER A 64 1.11 10.40 6.68
N GLN A 65 1.22 10.83 7.93
CA GLN A 65 2.44 11.46 8.45
C GLN A 65 3.66 10.52 8.40
N ALA A 66 3.44 9.20 8.56
CA ALA A 66 4.52 8.23 8.40
C ALA A 66 4.93 8.05 6.92
N CYS A 67 3.99 8.25 5.97
CA CYS A 67 4.29 8.31 4.55
C CYS A 67 5.07 9.60 4.20
N ASP A 68 4.60 10.76 4.68
CA ASP A 68 5.29 12.05 4.50
C ASP A 68 6.73 11.99 5.00
N TYR A 69 6.95 11.39 6.18
CA TYR A 69 8.28 11.23 6.74
C TYR A 69 9.23 10.47 5.79
N LEU A 70 8.76 9.44 5.09
CA LEU A 70 9.57 8.74 4.09
C LEU A 70 9.87 9.62 2.89
N LEU A 71 8.87 10.36 2.40
CA LEU A 71 9.05 11.27 1.26
C LEU A 71 10.07 12.37 1.57
N ASP A 72 10.01 12.96 2.77
CA ASP A 72 10.98 13.96 3.22
C ASP A 72 12.41 13.40 3.19
N GLU A 73 12.61 12.17 3.68
CA GLU A 73 13.92 11.50 3.67
C GLU A 73 14.39 11.18 2.23
N LEU A 74 13.50 10.75 1.35
CA LEU A 74 13.80 10.50 -0.06
C LEU A 74 14.22 11.78 -0.79
N ILE A 75 13.59 12.92 -0.48
CA ILE A 75 13.91 14.22 -1.04
C ILE A 75 15.26 14.72 -0.54
N ILE A 76 15.52 14.59 0.76
CA ILE A 76 16.76 15.13 1.40
C ILE A 76 18.00 14.34 0.97
N HIS A 77 17.87 13.02 0.83
CA HIS A 77 19.02 12.13 0.62
C HIS A 77 19.15 11.60 -0.82
N ASP A 78 18.28 12.05 -1.74
CA ASP A 78 18.21 11.54 -3.13
C ASP A 78 18.15 10.02 -3.19
N GLY A 79 17.38 9.43 -2.27
CA GLY A 79 17.19 7.99 -2.09
C GLY A 79 17.49 7.53 -0.67
N ILE A 80 17.19 6.25 -0.40
CA ILE A 80 17.50 5.60 0.88
C ILE A 80 18.70 4.67 0.68
N ASP A 81 19.76 4.90 1.43
CA ASP A 81 20.93 4.04 1.47
C ASP A 81 20.62 2.76 2.28
N ASP A 82 21.09 1.60 1.82
CA ASP A 82 20.93 0.28 2.48
C ASP A 82 21.35 0.29 3.95
N ALA A 83 22.34 1.11 4.30
CA ALA A 83 22.81 1.28 5.68
C ALA A 83 21.72 1.84 6.62
N ASN A 84 20.73 2.52 6.10
CA ASN A 84 19.66 3.18 6.86
C ASN A 84 18.30 2.48 6.75
N GLU A 85 18.22 1.36 6.04
CA GLU A 85 16.96 0.64 5.76
C GLU A 85 16.11 0.39 7.00
N LYS A 86 16.73 -0.06 8.13
CA LYS A 86 16.01 -0.30 9.39
C LYS A 86 15.44 0.97 10.03
N LYS A 87 16.12 2.11 9.87
CA LYS A 87 15.67 3.40 10.40
C LYS A 87 14.42 3.89 9.68
N TYR A 88 14.35 3.61 8.39
CA TYR A 88 13.27 4.05 7.52
C TYR A 88 12.22 2.95 7.25
N SER A 89 12.32 1.80 7.93
CA SER A 89 11.31 0.74 7.80
C SER A 89 9.91 1.28 8.14
N ILE A 90 8.89 0.77 7.48
CA ILE A 90 7.49 1.15 7.72
C ILE A 90 7.13 1.05 9.22
N GLU A 91 7.53 -0.02 9.91
CA GLU A 91 7.29 -0.21 11.34
C GLU A 91 7.92 0.91 12.17
N SER A 92 9.19 1.27 11.87
CA SER A 92 9.90 2.34 12.58
C SER A 92 9.21 3.69 12.39
N ARG A 93 8.71 3.98 11.20
CA ARG A 93 8.02 5.24 10.90
C ARG A 93 6.65 5.31 11.56
N LEU A 94 5.83 4.26 11.44
CA LEU A 94 4.51 4.20 12.05
C LEU A 94 4.59 4.36 13.58
N ASN A 95 5.57 3.70 14.23
CA ASN A 95 5.78 3.78 15.69
C ASN A 95 6.19 5.18 16.19
N LYS A 96 6.59 6.11 15.31
CA LYS A 96 6.81 7.51 15.71
C LYS A 96 5.50 8.24 15.98
N PHE A 97 4.44 7.86 15.31
CA PHE A 97 3.17 8.58 15.30
C PHE A 97 2.05 7.85 16.04
N GLY A 98 2.13 6.52 16.16
CA GLY A 98 1.11 5.70 16.82
C GLY A 98 1.58 4.27 17.05
N GLU A 99 0.64 3.37 17.28
CA GLU A 99 0.89 1.94 17.51
C GLU A 99 0.17 1.12 16.43
N PRO A 100 0.90 0.62 15.40
CA PRO A 100 0.34 -0.34 14.45
C PRO A 100 0.23 -1.71 15.10
N LEU A 101 -0.88 -2.41 14.88
CA LEU A 101 -1.11 -3.77 15.36
C LEU A 101 -1.53 -4.68 14.21
N GLY A 102 -1.01 -5.91 14.21
CA GLY A 102 -1.25 -6.90 13.17
C GLY A 102 -0.42 -6.68 11.92
N GLU A 103 -1.03 -6.85 10.75
CA GLU A 103 -0.33 -6.72 9.48
C GLU A 103 -0.14 -5.25 9.09
N ILE A 104 1.05 -4.93 8.60
CA ILE A 104 1.39 -3.64 8.03
C ILE A 104 2.05 -3.86 6.67
N HIS A 105 1.68 -3.03 5.69
CA HIS A 105 2.23 -3.09 4.33
C HIS A 105 2.47 -1.70 3.80
N GLU A 106 3.43 -1.58 2.89
CA GLU A 106 3.73 -0.36 2.17
C GLU A 106 3.76 -0.62 0.68
N LEU A 107 3.10 0.24 -0.07
CA LEU A 107 3.21 0.31 -1.53
C LEU A 107 3.74 1.67 -1.93
N ILE A 108 4.65 1.69 -2.89
CA ILE A 108 5.25 2.91 -3.40
C ILE A 108 5.07 2.93 -4.91
N ASP A 109 4.54 4.03 -5.43
CA ASP A 109 4.45 4.29 -6.86
C ASP A 109 5.39 5.43 -7.26
N TYR A 110 6.01 5.30 -8.43
CA TYR A 110 6.88 6.30 -9.01
C TYR A 110 6.40 6.70 -10.41
N GLY A 111 6.03 7.95 -10.57
CA GLY A 111 5.73 8.55 -11.86
C GLY A 111 4.25 8.66 -12.20
N MET A 112 3.35 7.94 -11.53
CA MET A 112 1.92 8.09 -11.74
C MET A 112 1.40 9.32 -11.00
N PHE A 113 0.65 10.16 -11.69
CA PHE A 113 0.03 11.37 -11.11
C PHE A 113 -1.50 11.24 -10.99
N SER A 114 -2.12 10.25 -11.64
CA SER A 114 -3.53 9.94 -11.47
C SER A 114 -3.74 8.88 -10.39
N PRO A 115 -4.53 9.15 -9.34
CA PRO A 115 -4.84 8.17 -8.29
C PRO A 115 -5.47 6.88 -8.82
N GLU A 116 -6.29 6.98 -9.86
CA GLU A 116 -6.91 5.84 -10.51
C GLU A 116 -5.86 4.92 -11.15
N PHE A 117 -4.90 5.50 -11.88
CA PHE A 117 -3.85 4.74 -12.53
C PHE A 117 -2.83 4.15 -11.53
N ILE A 118 -2.60 4.77 -10.37
CA ILE A 118 -1.84 4.17 -9.27
C ILE A 118 -2.52 2.86 -8.82
N VAL A 119 -3.84 2.90 -8.62
CA VAL A 119 -4.60 1.70 -8.22
C VAL A 119 -4.57 0.64 -9.33
N ILE A 120 -4.76 1.04 -10.59
CA ILE A 120 -4.67 0.14 -11.75
C ILE A 120 -3.30 -0.53 -11.79
N ASN A 121 -2.22 0.24 -11.67
CA ASN A 121 -0.84 -0.27 -11.71
C ASN A 121 -0.61 -1.32 -10.61
N PHE A 122 -1.05 -1.07 -9.39
CA PHE A 122 -0.95 -2.05 -8.30
C PHE A 122 -1.82 -3.29 -8.52
N ILE A 123 -2.96 -3.17 -9.21
CA ILE A 123 -3.79 -4.33 -9.55
C ILE A 123 -3.17 -5.15 -10.68
N LEU A 124 -2.63 -4.50 -11.71
CA LEU A 124 -1.94 -5.17 -12.82
C LEU A 124 -0.73 -5.95 -12.32
N CYS A 125 0.11 -5.34 -11.48
CA CYS A 125 1.23 -5.97 -10.81
C CYS A 125 2.08 -6.82 -11.78
N ASP A 126 2.34 -6.25 -12.98
CA ASP A 126 2.86 -6.97 -14.16
C ASP A 126 4.24 -7.60 -13.90
N ALA A 127 5.11 -6.86 -13.17
CA ALA A 127 6.48 -7.28 -12.90
C ALA A 127 6.62 -8.32 -11.75
N ASP A 128 5.61 -8.45 -10.87
CA ASP A 128 5.68 -9.34 -9.71
C ASP A 128 4.86 -10.62 -9.90
N PRO A 129 5.53 -11.78 -10.05
CA PRO A 129 4.84 -13.07 -10.13
C PRO A 129 4.00 -13.42 -8.90
N LYS A 130 4.30 -12.83 -7.72
CA LYS A 130 3.55 -13.06 -6.47
C LYS A 130 2.36 -12.14 -6.35
N LYS A 131 2.24 -11.14 -7.24
CA LYS A 131 1.14 -10.16 -7.22
C LYS A 131 0.97 -9.49 -5.85
N TYR A 132 2.10 -9.09 -5.23
CA TYR A 132 2.14 -8.57 -3.86
C TYR A 132 1.23 -7.36 -3.68
N GLU A 133 1.34 -6.35 -4.54
CA GLU A 133 0.57 -5.11 -4.46
C GLU A 133 -0.93 -5.38 -4.53
N ARG A 134 -1.36 -6.23 -5.48
CA ARG A 134 -2.75 -6.68 -5.61
C ARG A 134 -3.22 -7.38 -4.35
N ASN A 135 -2.42 -8.29 -3.79
CA ASN A 135 -2.75 -9.02 -2.58
C ASN A 135 -2.89 -8.08 -1.37
N VAL A 136 -2.08 -7.03 -1.27
CA VAL A 136 -2.20 -6.01 -0.23
C VAL A 136 -3.50 -5.23 -0.39
N LEU A 137 -3.82 -4.76 -1.60
CA LEU A 137 -5.05 -4.02 -1.88
C LEU A 137 -6.31 -4.80 -1.52
N PHE A 138 -6.32 -6.12 -1.73
CA PHE A 138 -7.46 -6.99 -1.47
C PHE A 138 -7.31 -7.85 -0.21
N ASN A 139 -6.39 -7.50 0.70
CA ASN A 139 -6.28 -8.18 1.98
C ASN A 139 -7.46 -7.81 2.90
N PRO A 140 -8.32 -8.79 3.30
CA PRO A 140 -9.49 -8.52 4.13
C PRO A 140 -9.17 -8.08 5.55
N LYS A 141 -7.94 -8.31 6.04
CA LYS A 141 -7.52 -7.89 7.38
C LYS A 141 -7.22 -6.40 7.45
N ILE A 142 -6.80 -5.79 6.35
CA ILE A 142 -6.41 -4.38 6.32
C ILE A 142 -7.64 -3.48 6.42
N LYS A 143 -7.58 -2.54 7.37
CA LYS A 143 -8.67 -1.60 7.66
C LYS A 143 -8.27 -0.14 7.46
N HIS A 144 -7.02 0.22 7.75
CA HIS A 144 -6.57 1.59 7.75
C HIS A 144 -5.57 1.87 6.64
N ILE A 145 -5.62 3.09 6.11
CA ILE A 145 -4.74 3.56 5.05
C ILE A 145 -4.25 4.98 5.35
N GLY A 146 -2.98 5.23 5.07
CA GLY A 146 -2.40 6.57 4.99
C GLY A 146 -1.70 6.74 3.66
N ILE A 147 -1.74 7.95 3.11
CA ILE A 147 -1.23 8.27 1.77
C ILE A 147 -0.51 9.61 1.82
N ALA A 148 0.64 9.68 1.17
CA ALA A 148 1.33 10.92 0.87
C ALA A 148 1.97 10.87 -0.51
N SER A 149 2.06 12.02 -1.18
CA SER A 149 2.70 12.15 -2.50
C SER A 149 3.54 13.39 -2.55
N SER A 150 4.70 13.32 -3.20
CA SER A 150 5.60 14.46 -3.39
C SER A 150 6.36 14.35 -4.70
N LEU A 151 6.83 15.50 -5.19
CA LEU A 151 7.75 15.56 -6.32
C LEU A 151 9.18 15.35 -5.81
N LEU A 152 9.86 14.34 -6.34
CA LEU A 152 11.26 14.06 -6.03
C LEU A 152 12.21 14.97 -6.81
N PRO A 153 13.48 15.12 -6.38
CA PRO A 153 14.52 15.84 -7.15
C PRO A 153 14.71 15.29 -8.57
N SER A 154 14.40 14.03 -8.80
CA SER A 154 14.39 13.38 -10.12
C SER A 154 13.24 13.81 -11.04
N GLU A 155 12.42 14.80 -10.64
CA GLU A 155 11.21 15.29 -11.34
C GLU A 155 10.10 14.22 -11.48
N LYS A 156 10.18 13.12 -10.74
CA LYS A 156 9.11 12.11 -10.66
C LYS A 156 8.24 12.33 -9.44
N ILE A 157 6.94 12.14 -9.59
CA ILE A 157 6.05 12.04 -8.44
C ILE A 157 6.31 10.69 -7.77
N CYS A 158 6.44 10.72 -6.44
CA CYS A 158 6.47 9.53 -5.62
C CYS A 158 5.25 9.52 -4.72
N THR A 159 4.49 8.44 -4.73
CA THR A 159 3.34 8.23 -3.86
C THR A 159 3.63 7.05 -2.94
N VAL A 160 3.60 7.30 -1.63
CA VAL A 160 3.77 6.29 -0.57
C VAL A 160 2.42 6.01 0.06
N ILE A 161 2.05 4.74 0.15
CA ILE A 161 0.79 4.29 0.74
C ILE A 161 1.09 3.24 1.80
N ASN A 162 0.72 3.52 3.05
CA ASN A 162 0.82 2.60 4.16
C ASN A 162 -0.53 2.00 4.52
N PHE A 163 -0.56 0.70 4.76
CA PHE A 163 -1.73 -0.10 5.09
C PHE A 163 -1.53 -0.75 6.45
N CYS A 164 -2.54 -0.67 7.32
CA CYS A 164 -2.50 -1.28 8.65
C CYS A 164 -3.77 -2.09 8.92
N GLU A 165 -3.61 -3.24 9.59
CA GLU A 165 -4.76 -4.02 10.08
C GLU A 165 -5.48 -3.24 11.17
N GLU A 166 -4.73 -2.74 12.17
CA GLU A 166 -5.21 -1.81 13.20
C GLU A 166 -4.16 -0.73 13.41
N PHE A 167 -4.58 0.48 13.76
CA PHE A 167 -3.69 1.58 14.10
C PHE A 167 -4.34 2.47 15.14
N TYR A 168 -3.59 2.82 16.18
CA TYR A 168 -4.00 3.70 17.26
C TYR A 168 -3.05 4.89 17.34
N ASP A 169 -3.58 6.10 17.34
CA ASP A 169 -2.80 7.32 17.49
C ASP A 169 -2.08 7.33 18.84
N LYS A 170 -0.95 8.01 18.93
CA LYS A 170 -0.02 7.96 20.09
C LYS A 170 -0.67 8.19 21.45
N TYR A 171 -1.78 8.91 21.50
CA TYR A 171 -2.49 9.23 22.74
C TYR A 171 -3.85 8.54 22.84
N GLU A 172 -4.17 7.65 21.93
CA GLU A 172 -5.39 6.89 21.93
C GLU A 172 -5.27 5.65 22.82
N THR A 173 -6.34 5.35 23.55
CA THR A 173 -6.36 4.16 24.42
C THR A 173 -6.75 2.94 23.58
N ILE A 174 -5.85 1.97 23.48
CA ILE A 174 -6.13 0.71 22.81
C ILE A 174 -7.11 -0.12 23.65
N PRO A 175 -8.28 -0.53 23.11
CA PRO A 175 -9.24 -1.37 23.82
C PRO A 175 -8.61 -2.69 24.30
N LEU A 176 -8.98 -3.13 25.51
CA LEU A 176 -8.39 -4.33 26.14
C LEU A 176 -8.53 -5.58 25.28
N GLU A 177 -9.67 -5.76 24.63
CA GLU A 177 -9.94 -6.88 23.72
C GLU A 177 -8.96 -6.91 22.54
N ILE A 178 -8.63 -5.74 21.97
CA ILE A 178 -7.65 -5.59 20.90
C ILE A 178 -6.24 -5.90 21.42
N GLN A 179 -5.86 -5.36 22.58
CA GLN A 179 -4.59 -5.70 23.20
C GLN A 179 -4.44 -7.21 23.41
N MET A 180 -5.50 -7.89 23.87
CA MET A 180 -5.49 -9.34 24.10
C MET A 180 -5.41 -10.13 22.80
N LYS A 181 -6.07 -9.69 21.73
CA LYS A 181 -6.00 -10.30 20.39
C LYS A 181 -4.57 -10.34 19.88
N TYR A 182 -3.84 -9.23 19.92
CA TYR A 182 -2.51 -9.11 19.33
C TYR A 182 -1.38 -9.58 20.26
N LYS A 183 -1.53 -9.47 21.59
CA LYS A 183 -0.57 -10.05 22.54
C LYS A 183 -0.39 -11.57 22.37
N ARG A 184 -1.46 -12.28 22.00
CA ARG A 184 -1.41 -13.72 21.75
C ARG A 184 -0.67 -14.11 20.46
N GLN A 185 -0.51 -13.16 19.52
CA GLN A 185 0.09 -13.40 18.20
C GLN A 185 1.55 -12.94 18.11
N SER A 186 2.04 -12.16 19.06
CA SER A 186 3.38 -11.58 19.01
C SER A 186 4.42 -12.43 19.76
N PRO A 187 5.46 -12.98 19.10
CA PRO A 187 6.55 -13.68 19.75
C PRO A 187 7.36 -12.81 20.72
N LYS A 188 7.29 -11.48 20.61
CA LYS A 188 8.06 -10.53 21.43
C LYS A 188 7.54 -10.38 22.86
N TYR A 189 6.36 -10.89 23.20
CA TYR A 189 5.79 -10.77 24.55
C TYR A 189 6.01 -11.99 25.44
N ASN A 190 6.75 -12.99 24.99
CA ASN A 190 7.00 -14.22 25.77
C ASN A 190 8.28 -14.20 26.62
N SER A 191 8.81 -13.06 27.00
CA SER A 191 9.85 -13.03 28.03
C SER A 191 10.04 -11.65 28.64
N LYS A 192 9.28 -11.32 29.70
CA LYS A 192 9.84 -10.63 30.86
C LYS A 192 8.91 -10.86 32.06
N THR A 193 9.40 -11.72 32.93
CA THR A 193 9.04 -11.97 34.31
C THR A 193 8.55 -10.73 35.04
N ILE A 194 7.30 -10.77 35.48
CA ILE A 194 6.82 -9.89 36.55
C ILE A 194 7.59 -10.32 37.80
N LYS A 195 8.55 -9.55 38.24
CA LYS A 195 9.05 -9.61 39.61
C LYS A 195 8.10 -8.81 40.45
N SER A 196 7.28 -9.52 41.23
CA SER A 196 6.58 -8.95 42.39
C SER A 196 7.62 -8.52 43.42
N TYR A 197 7.51 -7.26 43.84
CA TYR A 197 8.00 -6.79 45.12
C TYR A 197 6.80 -6.46 45.99
#